data_f4ebdab5714e59599cff60f77cca8fff
#
_entry.id   f4ebdab5714e59599cff60f77cca8fff
#
_cell.length_a   1.000
_cell.length_b   1.000
_cell.length_c   1.000
_cell.angle_alpha   90.00
_cell.angle_beta   90.00
_cell.angle_gamma   90.00
#
_symmetry.space_group_name_H-M   'P 1'
#
loop_
_entity.id
_entity.type
_entity.pdbx_description
1 polymer ?
#
loop_
_entity_poly.entity_id
_entity_poly.type
_entity_poly.pdbx_seq_one_letter_code
_entity_poly.pdbx_strand_id
1 'polypeptide(L)'
;MTKLHVKKGDMVMLNKTVTSAKSAGEDREAGYVGKVLKVFPDEERVIVEGVNIRVFHEKPSPSNREGGRVEREAPIHVSNVNPIDSDGNATRIGRKKVEDPDTGQSHWVRYAKTTGEELDD
;
A
#
# COMPACT_ATOMS: atom_id res chain seq x y z
N MET A 1 -2.27 -14.52 -12.34
CA MET A 1 -2.33 -13.20 -11.66
C MET A 1 -2.20 -13.38 -10.16
N THR A 2 -1.23 -12.74 -9.56
CA THR A 2 -0.99 -12.83 -8.11
C THR A 2 -1.96 -11.90 -7.38
N LYS A 3 -2.61 -12.41 -6.35
CA LYS A 3 -3.46 -11.58 -5.51
C LYS A 3 -2.67 -11.15 -4.28
N LEU A 4 -2.60 -9.87 -4.04
CA LEU A 4 -1.99 -9.32 -2.84
C LEU A 4 -3.03 -9.14 -1.75
N HIS A 5 -2.60 -9.27 -0.50
CA HIS A 5 -3.47 -9.03 0.66
C HIS A 5 -3.61 -7.55 1.00
N VAL A 6 -2.92 -6.67 0.25
CA VAL A 6 -2.96 -5.22 0.41
C VAL A 6 -3.70 -4.62 -0.77
N LYS A 7 -4.54 -3.62 -0.50
CA LYS A 7 -5.31 -2.90 -1.52
C LYS A 7 -5.03 -1.41 -1.47
N LYS A 8 -5.33 -0.73 -2.58
CA LYS A 8 -5.27 0.74 -2.63
C LYS A 8 -6.14 1.33 -1.52
N GLY A 9 -5.59 2.28 -0.79
CA GLY A 9 -6.26 2.94 0.32
C GLY A 9 -5.99 2.33 1.68
N ASP A 10 -5.38 1.13 1.73
CA ASP A 10 -5.02 0.52 3.00
C ASP A 10 -3.90 1.31 3.69
N MET A 11 -3.93 1.33 5.02
CA MET A 11 -2.80 1.82 5.80
C MET A 11 -1.88 0.65 6.09
N VAL A 12 -0.59 0.84 5.88
CA VAL A 12 0.43 -0.19 6.08
C VAL A 12 1.61 0.36 6.86
N MET A 13 2.34 -0.52 7.51
CA MET A 13 3.53 -0.18 8.29
C MET A 13 4.76 -0.76 7.61
N LEU A 14 5.81 0.05 7.46
CA LEU A 14 7.10 -0.43 6.95
C LEU A 14 7.74 -1.38 7.96
N ASN A 15 8.28 -2.49 7.47
CA ASN A 15 9.02 -3.43 8.32
C ASN A 15 10.53 -3.32 8.17
N LYS A 16 10.98 -2.39 7.31
CA LYS A 16 12.40 -2.06 7.17
C LYS A 16 12.55 -0.60 6.74
N THR A 17 13.75 -0.07 6.87
CA THR A 17 14.05 1.29 6.42
C THR A 17 14.03 1.34 4.88
N VAL A 18 13.33 2.35 4.35
CA VAL A 18 13.28 2.63 2.91
C VAL A 18 13.82 4.04 2.68
N THR A 19 14.83 4.12 1.81
CA THR A 19 15.47 5.40 1.52
C THR A 19 14.78 6.12 0.37
N SER A 20 14.85 7.46 0.39
CA SER A 20 14.39 8.31 -0.70
C SER A 20 15.58 9.04 -1.31
N ALA A 21 15.39 9.60 -2.52
CA ALA A 21 16.41 10.48 -3.10
C ALA A 21 16.64 11.66 -2.17
N LYS A 22 17.89 12.02 -1.91
CA LYS A 22 18.26 13.07 -0.93
C LYS A 22 17.57 14.42 -1.18
N SER A 23 17.31 14.73 -2.42
CA SER A 23 16.67 16.01 -2.80
C SER A 23 15.15 15.92 -2.85
N ALA A 24 14.56 14.74 -2.72
CA ALA A 24 13.15 14.53 -2.98
C ALA A 24 12.33 14.22 -1.72
N GLY A 25 12.95 13.67 -0.69
CA GLY A 25 12.20 13.31 0.51
C GLY A 25 13.07 12.73 1.59
N GLU A 26 12.44 12.36 2.67
CA GLU A 26 13.13 11.77 3.83
C GLU A 26 13.13 10.26 3.74
N ASP A 27 14.16 9.65 4.33
CA ASP A 27 14.16 8.21 4.54
C ASP A 27 13.10 7.87 5.59
N ARG A 28 12.43 6.74 5.40
CA ARG A 28 11.41 6.27 6.34
C ARG A 28 11.90 4.99 7.00
N GLU A 29 11.90 5.00 8.31
CA GLU A 29 12.36 3.87 9.11
C GLU A 29 11.25 2.83 9.29
N ALA A 30 11.66 1.62 9.69
CA ALA A 30 10.71 0.59 10.07
C ALA A 30 9.77 1.14 11.16
N GLY A 31 8.49 0.85 11.03
CA GLY A 31 7.46 1.39 11.90
C GLY A 31 6.70 2.58 11.32
N TYR A 32 7.21 3.18 10.26
CA TYR A 32 6.47 4.26 9.59
C TYR A 32 5.17 3.73 8.99
N VAL A 33 4.07 4.46 9.20
CA VAL A 33 2.76 4.11 8.70
C VAL A 33 2.38 5.05 7.56
N GLY A 34 1.99 4.48 6.43
CA GLY A 34 1.58 5.24 5.27
C GLY A 34 0.40 4.60 4.55
N LYS A 35 -0.20 5.37 3.65
CA LYS A 35 -1.35 4.93 2.87
C LYS A 35 -0.88 4.34 1.53
N VAL A 36 -1.45 3.22 1.14
CA VAL A 36 -1.18 2.61 -0.17
C VAL A 36 -1.91 3.42 -1.24
N LEU A 37 -1.13 3.99 -2.16
CA LEU A 37 -1.66 4.81 -3.25
C LEU A 37 -1.97 3.99 -4.50
N LYS A 38 -1.19 2.94 -4.75
CA LYS A 38 -1.37 2.10 -5.91
C LYS A 38 -0.77 0.71 -5.67
N VAL A 39 -1.37 -0.30 -6.29
CA VAL A 39 -0.94 -1.69 -6.16
C VAL A 39 -0.64 -2.25 -7.55
N PHE A 40 0.48 -2.96 -7.67
CA PHE A 40 0.88 -3.67 -8.89
C PHE A 40 0.98 -5.16 -8.57
N PRO A 41 -0.14 -5.91 -8.65
CA PRO A 41 -0.16 -7.32 -8.22
C PRO A 41 0.81 -8.23 -8.98
N ASP A 42 0.94 -8.02 -10.28
CA ASP A 42 1.82 -8.87 -11.11
C ASP A 42 3.30 -8.69 -10.76
N GLU A 43 3.68 -7.53 -10.26
CA GLU A 43 5.04 -7.23 -9.83
C GLU A 43 5.24 -7.44 -8.34
N GLU A 44 4.18 -7.70 -7.60
CA GLU A 44 4.17 -7.79 -6.14
C GLU A 44 4.74 -6.51 -5.51
N ARG A 45 4.36 -5.35 -6.05
CA ARG A 45 4.81 -4.04 -5.58
C ARG A 45 3.65 -3.13 -5.25
N VAL A 46 3.93 -2.18 -4.38
CA VAL A 46 2.96 -1.15 -3.95
C VAL A 46 3.64 0.21 -3.88
N ILE A 47 2.86 1.26 -4.09
CA ILE A 47 3.29 2.63 -3.86
C ILE A 47 2.66 3.10 -2.56
N VAL A 48 3.50 3.53 -1.62
CA VAL A 48 3.08 4.02 -0.31
C VAL A 48 3.39 5.50 -0.21
N GLU A 49 2.43 6.29 0.26
CA GLU A 49 2.56 7.73 0.39
C GLU A 49 3.75 8.10 1.26
N GLY A 50 4.61 8.98 0.75
CA GLY A 50 5.77 9.49 1.45
C GLY A 50 6.96 8.53 1.55
N VAL A 51 6.91 7.38 0.86
CA VAL A 51 7.94 6.33 0.94
C VAL A 51 8.59 6.14 -0.41
N ASN A 52 9.92 5.99 -0.41
CA ASN A 52 10.71 5.72 -1.62
C ASN A 52 10.51 6.78 -2.69
N ILE A 53 10.63 8.05 -2.30
CA ILE A 53 10.46 9.16 -3.24
C ILE A 53 11.69 9.24 -4.14
N ARG A 54 11.46 9.20 -5.44
CA ARG A 54 12.52 9.22 -6.45
C ARG A 54 12.25 10.33 -7.47
N VAL A 55 13.30 10.71 -8.16
CA VAL A 55 13.22 11.73 -9.20
C VAL A 55 13.01 11.05 -10.54
N PHE A 56 11.98 11.47 -11.26
CA PHE A 56 11.67 11.00 -12.60
C PHE A 56 11.84 12.14 -13.58
N HIS A 57 12.38 11.85 -14.76
CA HIS A 57 12.49 12.83 -15.84
C HIS A 57 11.37 12.54 -16.83
N GLU A 58 10.43 13.47 -16.93
CA GLU A 58 9.27 13.31 -17.80
C GLU A 58 9.35 14.26 -18.98
N LYS A 59 8.84 13.81 -20.13
CA LYS A 59 8.74 14.64 -21.31
C LYS A 59 7.55 15.60 -21.17
N PRO A 60 7.62 16.81 -21.77
CA PRO A 60 6.46 17.70 -21.79
C PRO A 60 5.23 17.00 -22.37
N SER A 61 4.09 17.27 -21.78
CA SER A 61 2.82 16.71 -22.21
C SER A 61 1.71 17.74 -21.99
N PRO A 62 0.50 17.49 -22.52
CA PRO A 62 -0.62 18.42 -22.27
C PRO A 62 -0.94 18.63 -20.79
N SER A 63 -0.69 17.63 -19.96
CA SER A 63 -0.92 17.71 -18.51
C SER A 63 0.28 18.28 -17.75
N ASN A 64 1.49 18.25 -18.37
CA ASN A 64 2.71 18.78 -17.78
C ASN A 64 3.54 19.45 -18.90
N ARG A 65 3.22 20.69 -19.20
CA ARG A 65 3.84 21.43 -20.31
C ARG A 65 5.33 21.68 -20.11
N GLU A 66 5.75 21.81 -18.88
CA GLU A 66 7.16 22.06 -18.57
C GLU A 66 8.00 20.80 -18.67
N GLY A 67 7.39 19.64 -18.44
CA GLY A 67 8.12 18.39 -18.41
C GLY A 67 9.17 18.38 -17.31
N GLY A 68 10.27 17.66 -17.56
CA GLY A 68 11.46 17.69 -16.74
C GLY A 68 11.38 16.85 -15.49
N ARG A 69 11.90 17.40 -14.38
CA ARG A 69 12.10 16.67 -13.14
C ARG A 69 10.82 16.63 -12.30
N VAL A 70 10.39 15.40 -11.96
CA VAL A 70 9.22 15.18 -11.11
C VAL A 70 9.62 14.27 -9.96
N GLU A 71 9.26 14.65 -8.74
CA GLU A 71 9.52 13.86 -7.54
C GLU A 71 8.24 13.16 -7.12
N ARG A 72 8.29 11.83 -7.04
CA ARG A 72 7.13 11.05 -6.63
C ARG A 72 7.56 9.71 -6.06
N GLU A 73 6.64 9.07 -5.35
CA GLU A 73 6.87 7.76 -4.77
C GLU A 73 7.05 6.71 -5.85
N ALA A 74 8.07 5.87 -5.69
CA ALA A 74 8.30 4.72 -6.55
C ALA A 74 7.80 3.45 -5.85
N PRO A 75 7.47 2.39 -6.63
CA PRO A 75 7.00 1.14 -6.03
C PRO A 75 8.05 0.46 -5.16
N ILE A 76 7.59 -0.17 -4.10
CA ILE A 76 8.41 -1.04 -3.24
C ILE A 76 7.78 -2.43 -3.21
N HIS A 77 8.60 -3.45 -2.90
CA HIS A 77 8.09 -4.80 -2.82
C HIS A 77 7.12 -4.94 -1.64
N VAL A 78 6.03 -5.66 -1.84
CA VAL A 78 4.97 -5.81 -0.84
C VAL A 78 5.45 -6.46 0.47
N SER A 79 6.54 -7.25 0.40
CA SER A 79 7.14 -7.85 1.61
C SER A 79 7.72 -6.83 2.58
N ASN A 80 7.91 -5.58 2.13
CA ASN A 80 8.48 -4.50 2.95
C ASN A 80 7.42 -3.78 3.78
N VAL A 81 6.16 -4.15 3.64
CA VAL A 81 5.06 -3.53 4.38
C VAL A 81 4.20 -4.61 5.03
N ASN A 82 3.61 -4.25 6.17
CA ASN A 82 2.65 -5.08 6.86
C ASN A 82 1.34 -4.31 6.99
N PRO A 83 0.19 -4.96 6.76
CA PRO A 83 -1.09 -4.34 7.09
C PRO A 83 -1.15 -4.03 8.58
N ILE A 84 -1.93 -3.02 8.95
CA ILE A 84 -2.13 -2.67 10.35
C ILE A 84 -3.59 -2.88 10.75
N ASP A 85 -3.80 -3.19 12.03
CA ASP A 85 -5.14 -3.31 12.58
C ASP A 85 -5.68 -1.95 13.06
N SER A 86 -6.88 -1.93 13.63
CA SER A 86 -7.48 -0.69 14.11
C SER A 86 -6.72 -0.06 15.27
N ASP A 87 -5.89 -0.82 15.96
CA ASP A 87 -5.04 -0.32 17.04
C ASP A 87 -3.69 0.23 16.53
N GLY A 88 -3.45 0.14 15.22
CA GLY A 88 -2.22 0.62 14.61
C GLY A 88 -1.06 -0.36 14.68
N ASN A 89 -1.29 -1.60 15.06
CA ASN A 89 -0.28 -2.63 15.14
C ASN A 89 -0.20 -3.45 13.85
N ALA A 90 1.00 -3.90 13.50
CA ALA A 90 1.17 -4.78 12.36
C ALA A 90 0.40 -6.09 12.57
N THR A 91 -0.29 -6.52 11.54
CA THR A 91 -1.11 -7.72 11.61
C THR A 91 -0.94 -8.56 10.35
N ARG A 92 -1.41 -9.79 10.41
CA ARG A 92 -1.55 -10.63 9.22
C ARG A 92 -2.99 -10.55 8.73
N ILE A 93 -3.17 -10.71 7.44
CA ILE A 93 -4.48 -10.72 6.83
C ILE A 93 -4.94 -12.15 6.64
N GLY A 94 -6.12 -12.45 7.19
CA GLY A 94 -6.84 -13.68 6.90
C GLY A 94 -8.03 -13.39 6.02
N ARG A 95 -8.61 -14.43 5.47
CA ARG A 95 -9.84 -14.34 4.70
C ARG A 95 -10.89 -15.23 5.34
N LYS A 96 -12.10 -14.72 5.43
CA LYS A 96 -13.23 -15.51 5.93
C LYS A 96 -14.43 -15.32 5.02
N LYS A 97 -15.28 -16.32 5.03
CA LYS A 97 -16.50 -16.31 4.24
C LYS A 97 -17.63 -15.68 5.07
N VAL A 98 -18.27 -14.69 4.49
CA VAL A 98 -19.38 -13.99 5.12
C VAL A 98 -20.61 -14.20 4.27
N GLU A 99 -21.71 -14.57 4.91
CA GLU A 99 -23.00 -14.76 4.24
C GLU A 99 -23.81 -13.49 4.30
N ASP A 100 -24.35 -13.07 3.14
CA ASP A 100 -25.25 -11.93 3.07
C ASP A 100 -26.65 -12.37 3.49
N PRO A 101 -27.20 -11.82 4.58
CA PRO A 101 -28.54 -12.22 5.05
C PRO A 101 -29.67 -11.85 4.12
N ASP A 102 -29.48 -10.85 3.25
CA ASP A 102 -30.53 -10.41 2.34
C ASP A 102 -30.63 -11.29 1.08
N THR A 103 -29.49 -11.74 0.55
CA THR A 103 -29.46 -12.51 -0.68
C THR A 103 -29.15 -13.99 -0.47
N GLY A 104 -28.64 -14.35 0.68
CA GLY A 104 -28.18 -15.71 0.98
C GLY A 104 -26.88 -16.07 0.29
N GLN A 105 -26.27 -15.16 -0.46
CA GLN A 105 -25.00 -15.37 -1.11
C GLN A 105 -23.86 -15.14 -0.13
N SER A 106 -22.76 -15.82 -0.34
CA SER A 106 -21.57 -15.65 0.50
C SER A 106 -20.43 -15.08 -0.34
N HIS A 107 -19.56 -14.34 0.35
CA HIS A 107 -18.37 -13.74 -0.26
C HIS A 107 -17.22 -13.77 0.74
N TRP A 108 -16.00 -13.63 0.22
CA TRP A 108 -14.80 -13.61 1.04
C TRP A 108 -14.45 -12.19 1.42
N VAL A 109 -14.14 -11.97 2.70
CA VAL A 109 -13.66 -10.69 3.21
C VAL A 109 -12.32 -10.88 3.88
N ARG A 110 -11.51 -9.81 3.87
CA ARG A 110 -10.25 -9.78 4.62
C ARG A 110 -10.53 -9.42 6.06
N TYR A 111 -9.73 -9.94 6.96
CA TYR A 111 -9.80 -9.55 8.37
C TYR A 111 -8.40 -9.50 8.98
N ALA A 112 -8.23 -8.64 10.00
CA ALA A 112 -6.99 -8.55 10.75
C ALA A 112 -6.93 -9.68 11.77
N LYS A 113 -5.92 -10.54 11.66
CA LYS A 113 -5.81 -11.71 12.54
C LYS A 113 -5.60 -11.37 14.01
N THR A 114 -5.02 -10.19 14.29
CA THR A 114 -4.77 -9.75 15.67
C THR A 114 -6.02 -9.34 16.41
N THR A 115 -7.00 -8.76 15.70
CA THR A 115 -8.24 -8.25 16.32
C THR A 115 -9.49 -8.98 15.87
N GLY A 116 -9.43 -9.71 14.76
CA GLY A 116 -10.60 -10.34 14.14
C GLY A 116 -11.48 -9.37 13.36
N GLU A 117 -11.10 -8.10 13.27
CA GLU A 117 -11.88 -7.07 12.60
C GLU A 117 -11.90 -7.24 11.10
N GLU A 118 -13.07 -7.10 10.48
CA GLU A 118 -13.20 -7.14 9.04
C GLU A 118 -12.65 -5.85 8.41
N LEU A 119 -11.87 -5.99 7.33
CA LEU A 119 -11.26 -4.86 6.64
C LEU A 119 -12.03 -4.45 5.39
N ASP A 120 -12.87 -5.32 4.87
CA ASP A 120 -13.69 -5.08 3.69
C ASP A 120 -15.16 -4.98 4.11
N ASP A 121 -15.84 -4.02 3.56
CA ASP A 121 -17.27 -3.84 3.77
C ASP A 121 -18.11 -4.79 2.89
#